data_a7d4b2a1005f5dc853998443c25aead3
#
_entry.id   a7d4b2a1005f5dc853998443c25aead3
#
_cell.length_a   1.000
_cell.length_b   1.000
_cell.length_c   1.000
_cell.angle_alpha   90.00
_cell.angle_beta   90.00
_cell.angle_gamma   90.00
#
_symmetry.space_group_name_H-M   'P 1'
#
loop_
_entity.id
_entity.type
_entity.pdbx_description
1 polymer ?
#
loop_
_entity_poly.entity_id
_entity_poly.type
_entity_poly.pdbx_seq_one_letter_code
_entity_poly.pdbx_strand_id
1 'polypeptide(L)'
;MILVPLVAKERASAKFVFTHFNTDNGVGIHSEVYIFVLGLLMSQYTLLGYDASANMTEETKNAAKNGPKGIILAIGISLLAGWCYILGITFVVTDIPHLLSQDNDAGGYAIAQMFYDAFKSRYGSGVGGIVCLGVVAVAIFFCGMSSMTSNSRMAYAFSRDGAMPFSAFWHKVNKQEVPINAVWASALIAFCMALTSLGSIVAFQAMTSIATIGLYIAYALPSFLRVTLARKSFVPGPFNLGRYGVIVGWISVLWVATISVLFSLPVAYPITHKNLNYTPVAVGGLLVLVVSSWIFGARHWFKGPITNIDHSSSGDA
;
A
#
# COMPACT_ATOMS: atom_id res chain seq x y z
N MET A 1 -5.78 -19.90 -4.58
CA MET A 1 -4.42 -20.37 -4.91
C MET A 1 -4.43 -21.77 -5.52
N ILE A 2 -4.81 -22.81 -4.80
CA ILE A 2 -4.73 -24.23 -5.28
C ILE A 2 -5.94 -24.59 -6.14
N LEU A 3 -7.14 -24.13 -5.78
CA LEU A 3 -8.40 -24.52 -6.42
C LEU A 3 -8.43 -24.17 -7.91
N VAL A 4 -8.07 -22.96 -8.28
CA VAL A 4 -8.19 -22.48 -9.68
C VAL A 4 -7.27 -23.26 -10.61
N PRO A 5 -5.97 -23.46 -10.30
CA PRO A 5 -5.12 -24.35 -11.10
C PRO A 5 -5.57 -25.81 -11.17
N LEU A 6 -6.22 -26.32 -10.13
CA LEU A 6 -6.78 -27.69 -10.14
C LEU A 6 -8.00 -27.82 -11.02
N VAL A 7 -8.84 -26.78 -11.07
CA VAL A 7 -10.06 -26.74 -11.87
C VAL A 7 -9.75 -26.48 -13.34
N ALA A 8 -8.78 -25.63 -13.65
CA ALA A 8 -8.41 -25.30 -15.03
C ALA A 8 -8.09 -26.57 -15.84
N LYS A 9 -8.74 -26.72 -16.99
CA LYS A 9 -8.55 -27.84 -17.90
C LYS A 9 -7.22 -27.77 -18.63
N GLU A 10 -6.86 -26.57 -19.03
CA GLU A 10 -5.57 -26.25 -19.66
C GLU A 10 -4.71 -25.45 -18.70
N ARG A 11 -3.41 -25.68 -18.74
CA ARG A 11 -2.44 -24.99 -17.88
C ARG A 11 -1.26 -24.53 -18.73
N ALA A 12 -0.77 -23.36 -18.41
CA ALA A 12 0.46 -22.85 -18.99
C ALA A 12 1.65 -23.74 -18.61
N SER A 13 2.61 -23.87 -19.51
CA SER A 13 3.84 -24.61 -19.21
C SER A 13 4.71 -23.86 -18.21
N ALA A 14 5.50 -24.59 -17.41
CA ALA A 14 6.45 -23.95 -16.49
C ALA A 14 7.41 -23.00 -17.23
N LYS A 15 7.83 -23.35 -18.45
CA LYS A 15 8.63 -22.47 -19.29
C LYS A 15 7.92 -21.15 -19.57
N PHE A 16 6.65 -21.18 -19.94
CA PHE A 16 5.86 -19.95 -20.14
C PHE A 16 5.79 -19.13 -18.85
N VAL A 17 5.41 -19.73 -17.72
CA VAL A 17 5.23 -19.03 -16.44
C VAL A 17 6.50 -18.32 -15.97
N PHE A 18 7.68 -18.91 -16.18
CA PHE A 18 8.93 -18.37 -15.65
C PHE A 18 9.78 -17.61 -16.68
N THR A 19 9.50 -17.73 -17.98
CA THR A 19 10.35 -17.12 -19.02
C THR A 19 9.59 -16.22 -19.98
N HIS A 20 8.25 -16.30 -20.03
CA HIS A 20 7.48 -15.45 -20.92
C HIS A 20 7.36 -14.04 -20.35
N PHE A 21 7.79 -13.03 -21.11
CA PHE A 21 7.63 -11.63 -20.80
C PHE A 21 6.79 -10.97 -21.88
N ASN A 22 5.57 -10.54 -21.53
CA ASN A 22 4.68 -9.91 -22.49
C ASN A 22 5.01 -8.42 -22.63
N THR A 23 5.39 -8.02 -23.83
CA THR A 23 5.70 -6.63 -24.19
C THR A 23 4.58 -5.96 -24.99
N ASP A 24 3.60 -6.72 -25.44
CA ASP A 24 2.43 -6.20 -26.13
C ASP A 24 1.38 -5.76 -25.12
N ASN A 25 1.42 -4.49 -24.78
CA ASN A 25 0.59 -3.91 -23.73
C ASN A 25 -0.45 -2.88 -24.25
N GLY A 26 -0.47 -2.60 -25.55
CA GLY A 26 -1.40 -1.65 -26.16
C GLY A 26 -1.25 -0.19 -25.72
N VAL A 27 -0.24 0.13 -24.87
CA VAL A 27 -0.03 1.48 -24.32
C VAL A 27 1.16 2.22 -24.92
N GLY A 28 1.72 1.70 -26.02
CA GLY A 28 2.80 2.34 -26.77
C GLY A 28 4.17 2.31 -26.09
N ILE A 29 4.38 1.43 -25.12
CA ILE A 29 5.67 1.24 -24.44
C ILE A 29 6.30 -0.05 -24.96
N HIS A 30 7.48 0.07 -25.57
CA HIS A 30 8.20 -1.06 -26.19
C HIS A 30 9.42 -1.53 -25.39
N SER A 31 9.89 -0.73 -24.41
CA SER A 31 11.04 -1.09 -23.58
C SER A 31 10.66 -2.11 -22.52
N GLU A 32 11.24 -3.31 -22.57
CA GLU A 32 11.04 -4.37 -21.57
C GLU A 32 11.38 -3.92 -20.15
N VAL A 33 12.49 -3.20 -20.00
CA VAL A 33 12.92 -2.65 -18.70
C VAL A 33 11.89 -1.69 -18.15
N TYR A 34 11.32 -0.85 -19.00
CA TYR A 34 10.31 0.12 -18.60
C TYR A 34 9.00 -0.57 -18.18
N ILE A 35 8.56 -1.57 -18.94
CA ILE A 35 7.39 -2.39 -18.60
C ILE A 35 7.59 -3.11 -17.26
N PHE A 36 8.78 -3.68 -17.05
CA PHE A 36 9.14 -4.31 -15.78
C PHE A 36 9.04 -3.31 -14.59
N VAL A 37 9.58 -2.11 -14.77
CA VAL A 37 9.53 -1.04 -13.76
C VAL A 37 8.09 -0.66 -13.43
N LEU A 38 7.22 -0.51 -14.44
CA LEU A 38 5.79 -0.24 -14.20
C LEU A 38 5.12 -1.39 -13.46
N GLY A 39 5.50 -2.64 -13.74
CA GLY A 39 5.01 -3.82 -13.03
C GLY A 39 5.41 -3.84 -11.55
N LEU A 40 6.52 -3.23 -11.15
CA LEU A 40 6.94 -3.12 -9.76
C LEU A 40 5.94 -2.33 -8.89
N LEU A 41 5.18 -1.40 -9.46
CA LEU A 41 4.16 -0.64 -8.73
C LEU A 41 3.15 -1.57 -8.06
N MET A 42 2.69 -2.61 -8.79
CA MET A 42 1.73 -3.59 -8.25
C MET A 42 2.30 -4.31 -7.02
N SER A 43 3.54 -4.78 -7.09
CA SER A 43 4.17 -5.49 -5.96
C SER A 43 4.43 -4.56 -4.77
N GLN A 44 4.85 -3.34 -5.03
CA GLN A 44 5.07 -2.33 -3.98
C GLN A 44 3.75 -1.92 -3.32
N TYR A 45 2.70 -1.68 -4.10
CA TYR A 45 1.37 -1.36 -3.57
C TYR A 45 0.80 -2.51 -2.73
N THR A 46 0.97 -3.76 -3.15
CA THR A 46 0.46 -4.94 -2.43
C THR A 46 1.11 -5.12 -1.06
N LEU A 47 2.36 -4.67 -0.90
CA LEU A 47 3.10 -4.76 0.36
C LEU A 47 2.94 -3.51 1.26
N LEU A 48 2.08 -2.56 0.92
CA LEU A 48 1.77 -1.42 1.80
C LEU A 48 0.94 -1.84 3.02
N GLY A 49 0.93 -0.98 4.03
CA GLY A 49 0.09 -1.15 5.21
C GLY A 49 0.68 -2.05 6.31
N TYR A 50 1.95 -2.47 6.19
CA TYR A 50 2.64 -3.19 7.27
C TYR A 50 2.83 -2.32 8.53
N ASP A 51 2.71 -1.01 8.41
CA ASP A 51 2.69 -0.04 9.50
C ASP A 51 1.43 -0.11 10.36
N ALA A 52 0.37 -0.80 9.91
CA ALA A 52 -0.84 -0.99 10.69
C ALA A 52 -0.55 -1.55 12.08
N SER A 53 0.40 -2.47 12.20
CA SER A 53 0.87 -2.99 13.48
C SER A 53 1.62 -1.96 14.33
N ALA A 54 2.31 -1.01 13.70
CA ALA A 54 2.96 0.11 14.39
C ALA A 54 1.94 1.13 14.92
N ASN A 55 0.89 1.41 14.16
CA ASN A 55 -0.19 2.32 14.56
C ASN A 55 -1.03 1.79 15.74
N MET A 56 -0.89 0.51 16.07
CA MET A 56 -1.55 -0.14 17.19
C MET A 56 -0.60 -0.50 18.34
N THR A 57 0.62 0.02 18.36
CA THR A 57 1.63 -0.31 19.39
C THR A 57 1.25 0.16 20.78
N GLU A 58 0.46 1.21 20.91
CA GLU A 58 -0.04 1.69 22.21
C GLU A 58 -0.92 0.64 22.93
N GLU A 59 -1.58 -0.24 22.17
CA GLU A 59 -2.41 -1.34 22.68
C GLU A 59 -1.68 -2.68 22.78
N THR A 60 -0.42 -2.73 22.31
CA THR A 60 0.36 -3.97 22.20
C THR A 60 1.26 -4.19 23.41
N LYS A 61 1.13 -5.33 24.08
CA LYS A 61 2.05 -5.71 25.16
C LYS A 61 3.46 -5.92 24.58
N ASN A 62 4.49 -5.41 25.31
CA ASN A 62 5.88 -5.45 24.85
C ASN A 62 6.09 -4.85 23.45
N ALA A 63 5.46 -3.73 23.16
CA ALA A 63 5.46 -3.06 21.85
C ALA A 63 6.86 -2.91 21.24
N ALA A 64 7.87 -2.57 22.06
CA ALA A 64 9.25 -2.40 21.62
C ALA A 64 9.89 -3.65 20.97
N LYS A 65 9.40 -4.85 21.28
CA LYS A 65 9.84 -6.11 20.68
C LYS A 65 8.81 -6.67 19.70
N ASN A 66 7.52 -6.62 20.07
CA ASN A 66 6.46 -7.27 19.30
C ASN A 66 6.05 -6.42 18.07
N GLY A 67 6.10 -5.10 18.13
CA GLY A 67 5.83 -4.23 16.99
C GLY A 67 6.73 -4.54 15.80
N PRO A 68 8.06 -4.44 15.92
CA PRO A 68 8.97 -4.77 14.82
C PRO A 68 8.86 -6.21 14.31
N LYS A 69 8.63 -7.18 15.22
CA LYS A 69 8.41 -8.58 14.82
C LYS A 69 7.12 -8.72 14.00
N GLY A 70 6.05 -8.03 14.42
CA GLY A 70 4.78 -8.00 13.69
C GLY A 70 4.94 -7.50 12.26
N ILE A 71 5.68 -6.41 12.07
CA ILE A 71 5.99 -5.87 10.74
C ILE A 71 6.74 -6.89 9.88
N ILE A 72 7.81 -7.49 10.40
CA ILE A 72 8.61 -8.47 9.64
C ILE A 72 7.78 -9.71 9.28
N LEU A 73 6.99 -10.22 10.23
CA LEU A 73 6.12 -11.37 9.99
C LEU A 73 5.02 -11.06 8.99
N ALA A 74 4.40 -9.88 9.07
CA ALA A 74 3.38 -9.46 8.12
C ALA A 74 3.94 -9.43 6.69
N ILE A 75 5.10 -8.82 6.48
CA ILE A 75 5.77 -8.77 5.17
C ILE A 75 6.16 -10.19 4.72
N GLY A 76 6.76 -11.00 5.59
CA GLY A 76 7.19 -12.37 5.26
C GLY A 76 6.04 -13.29 4.84
N ILE A 77 4.95 -13.28 5.59
CA ILE A 77 3.75 -14.07 5.28
C ILE A 77 3.10 -13.57 3.99
N SER A 78 2.98 -12.25 3.82
CA SER A 78 2.41 -11.64 2.62
C SER A 78 3.23 -11.96 1.37
N LEU A 79 4.55 -11.98 1.50
CA LEU A 79 5.46 -12.36 0.42
C LEU A 79 5.22 -13.82 -0.01
N LEU A 80 5.23 -14.76 0.93
CA LEU A 80 5.02 -16.18 0.64
C LEU A 80 3.64 -16.45 0.06
N ALA A 81 2.58 -15.91 0.70
CA ALA A 81 1.22 -16.06 0.23
C ALA A 81 1.01 -15.41 -1.14
N GLY A 82 1.57 -14.22 -1.35
CA GLY A 82 1.51 -13.49 -2.63
C GLY A 82 2.19 -14.26 -3.76
N TRP A 83 3.39 -14.80 -3.54
CA TRP A 83 4.08 -15.65 -4.51
C TRP A 83 3.26 -16.87 -4.89
N CYS A 84 2.74 -17.61 -3.90
CA CYS A 84 1.89 -18.76 -4.16
C CYS A 84 0.63 -18.38 -4.95
N TYR A 85 0.05 -17.22 -4.65
CA TYR A 85 -1.14 -16.72 -5.34
C TYR A 85 -0.83 -16.36 -6.80
N ILE A 86 0.22 -15.57 -7.04
CA ILE A 86 0.64 -15.15 -8.38
C ILE A 86 0.99 -16.36 -9.23
N LEU A 87 1.80 -17.30 -8.73
CA LEU A 87 2.14 -18.53 -9.45
C LEU A 87 0.88 -19.34 -9.80
N GLY A 88 -0.03 -19.52 -8.83
CA GLY A 88 -1.29 -20.22 -9.05
C GLY A 88 -2.13 -19.59 -10.16
N ILE A 89 -2.20 -18.26 -10.24
CA ILE A 89 -2.89 -17.53 -11.29
C ILE A 89 -2.16 -17.69 -12.63
N THR A 90 -0.85 -17.46 -12.66
CA THR A 90 -0.06 -17.45 -13.91
C THR A 90 -0.10 -18.82 -14.60
N PHE A 91 -0.15 -19.93 -13.86
CA PHE A 91 -0.31 -21.26 -14.44
C PHE A 91 -1.67 -21.48 -15.14
N VAL A 92 -2.65 -20.64 -14.91
CA VAL A 92 -4.00 -20.73 -15.56
C VAL A 92 -4.08 -19.80 -16.77
N VAL A 93 -3.16 -18.88 -16.93
CA VAL A 93 -3.10 -17.97 -18.09
C VAL A 93 -2.67 -18.72 -19.33
N THR A 94 -3.56 -18.89 -20.30
CA THR A 94 -3.30 -19.58 -21.57
C THR A 94 -3.38 -18.64 -22.77
N ASP A 95 -4.27 -17.65 -22.73
CA ASP A 95 -4.51 -16.68 -23.80
C ASP A 95 -4.60 -15.26 -23.26
N ILE A 96 -3.48 -14.53 -23.34
CA ILE A 96 -3.38 -13.15 -22.84
C ILE A 96 -4.29 -12.18 -23.63
N PRO A 97 -4.30 -12.18 -24.99
CA PRO A 97 -5.19 -11.34 -25.77
C PRO A 97 -6.67 -11.49 -25.41
N HIS A 98 -7.16 -12.72 -25.21
CA HIS A 98 -8.53 -12.95 -24.79
C HIS A 98 -8.83 -12.37 -23.41
N LEU A 99 -7.92 -12.55 -22.45
CA LEU A 99 -8.11 -12.03 -21.09
C LEU A 99 -8.14 -10.49 -21.02
N LEU A 100 -7.46 -9.81 -21.91
CA LEU A 100 -7.41 -8.34 -21.97
C LEU A 100 -8.44 -7.72 -22.91
N SER A 101 -9.19 -8.54 -23.69
CA SER A 101 -10.21 -8.05 -24.60
C SER A 101 -11.36 -7.40 -23.86
N GLN A 102 -11.83 -6.25 -24.36
CA GLN A 102 -13.03 -5.56 -23.83
C GLN A 102 -14.32 -6.31 -24.17
N ASP A 103 -14.29 -7.21 -25.16
CA ASP A 103 -15.44 -7.96 -25.64
C ASP A 103 -15.65 -9.28 -24.89
N ASN A 104 -14.81 -9.61 -23.91
CA ASN A 104 -14.97 -10.83 -23.13
C ASN A 104 -16.08 -10.70 -22.05
N ASP A 105 -16.48 -11.82 -21.45
CA ASP A 105 -17.59 -11.87 -20.45
C ASP A 105 -17.35 -10.97 -19.23
N ALA A 106 -16.10 -10.62 -18.93
CA ALA A 106 -15.70 -9.76 -17.80
C ALA A 106 -15.36 -8.32 -18.20
N GLY A 107 -15.59 -7.91 -19.47
CA GLY A 107 -15.34 -6.54 -19.94
C GLY A 107 -13.87 -6.09 -19.84
N GLY A 108 -12.93 -6.98 -20.12
CA GLY A 108 -11.50 -6.72 -20.07
C GLY A 108 -10.88 -6.84 -18.66
N TYR A 109 -11.64 -7.23 -17.64
CA TYR A 109 -11.10 -7.49 -16.31
C TYR A 109 -10.45 -8.87 -16.24
N ALA A 110 -9.17 -8.95 -16.56
CA ALA A 110 -8.42 -10.18 -16.80
C ALA A 110 -8.54 -11.23 -15.69
N ILE A 111 -8.49 -10.83 -14.41
CA ILE A 111 -8.59 -11.76 -13.28
C ILE A 111 -9.99 -12.40 -13.19
N ALA A 112 -11.03 -11.60 -13.42
CA ALA A 112 -12.40 -12.11 -13.43
C ALA A 112 -12.62 -13.09 -14.59
N GLN A 113 -12.15 -12.73 -15.79
CA GLN A 113 -12.24 -13.59 -16.97
C GLN A 113 -11.50 -14.90 -16.75
N MET A 114 -10.31 -14.87 -16.21
CA MET A 114 -9.51 -16.06 -15.95
C MET A 114 -10.21 -17.02 -14.97
N PHE A 115 -10.79 -16.52 -13.88
CA PHE A 115 -11.57 -17.35 -12.96
C PHE A 115 -12.81 -17.93 -13.64
N TYR A 116 -13.52 -17.11 -14.40
CA TYR A 116 -14.69 -17.53 -15.15
C TYR A 116 -14.37 -18.64 -16.15
N ASP A 117 -13.33 -18.45 -16.96
CA ASP A 117 -12.90 -19.40 -17.99
C ASP A 117 -12.42 -20.73 -17.40
N ALA A 118 -11.67 -20.68 -16.28
CA ALA A 118 -11.20 -21.88 -15.61
C ALA A 118 -12.34 -22.83 -15.22
N PHE A 119 -13.45 -22.29 -14.72
CA PHE A 119 -14.62 -23.09 -14.37
C PHE A 119 -15.49 -23.41 -15.59
N LYS A 120 -15.70 -22.47 -16.52
CA LYS A 120 -16.48 -22.65 -17.73
C LYS A 120 -15.91 -23.75 -18.61
N SER A 121 -14.60 -23.82 -18.77
CA SER A 121 -13.91 -24.85 -19.57
C SER A 121 -14.08 -26.26 -19.02
N ARG A 122 -14.19 -26.43 -17.70
CA ARG A 122 -14.31 -27.75 -17.08
C ARG A 122 -15.74 -28.18 -16.83
N TYR A 123 -16.59 -27.29 -16.39
CA TYR A 123 -17.94 -27.59 -15.92
C TYR A 123 -19.03 -27.04 -16.84
N GLY A 124 -18.68 -26.35 -17.93
CA GLY A 124 -19.63 -25.69 -18.82
C GLY A 124 -20.29 -24.44 -18.22
N SER A 125 -19.96 -24.08 -16.99
CA SER A 125 -20.54 -22.92 -16.27
C SER A 125 -19.44 -22.16 -15.53
N GLY A 126 -19.42 -20.82 -15.65
CA GLY A 126 -18.49 -19.93 -14.95
C GLY A 126 -18.89 -19.56 -13.52
N VAL A 127 -20.03 -20.08 -13.00
CA VAL A 127 -20.55 -19.71 -11.67
C VAL A 127 -19.53 -19.95 -10.55
N GLY A 128 -18.78 -21.06 -10.60
CA GLY A 128 -17.71 -21.32 -9.63
C GLY A 128 -16.62 -20.25 -9.60
N GLY A 129 -16.28 -19.70 -10.77
CA GLY A 129 -15.37 -18.56 -10.88
C GLY A 129 -15.91 -17.30 -10.21
N ILE A 130 -17.20 -17.01 -10.41
CA ILE A 130 -17.88 -15.88 -9.77
C ILE A 130 -17.88 -16.04 -8.24
N VAL A 131 -18.12 -17.24 -7.73
CA VAL A 131 -18.06 -17.52 -6.28
C VAL A 131 -16.63 -17.28 -5.74
N CYS A 132 -15.60 -17.73 -6.46
CA CYS A 132 -14.21 -17.47 -6.08
C CYS A 132 -13.90 -15.96 -6.04
N LEU A 133 -14.41 -15.18 -7.01
CA LEU A 133 -14.31 -13.72 -7.00
C LEU A 133 -15.05 -13.10 -5.81
N GLY A 134 -16.20 -13.65 -5.45
CA GLY A 134 -16.95 -13.25 -4.24
C GLY A 134 -16.10 -13.39 -2.97
N VAL A 135 -15.36 -14.51 -2.84
CA VAL A 135 -14.44 -14.70 -1.71
C VAL A 135 -13.34 -13.64 -1.70
N VAL A 136 -12.77 -13.29 -2.86
CA VAL A 136 -11.78 -12.22 -2.98
C VAL A 136 -12.40 -10.87 -2.59
N ALA A 137 -13.62 -10.57 -3.04
CA ALA A 137 -14.32 -9.33 -2.68
C ALA A 137 -14.55 -9.21 -1.17
N VAL A 138 -14.94 -10.29 -0.50
CA VAL A 138 -15.08 -10.33 0.97
C VAL A 138 -13.73 -10.10 1.66
N ALA A 139 -12.64 -10.70 1.15
CA ALA A 139 -11.30 -10.46 1.69
C ALA A 139 -10.87 -8.99 1.55
N ILE A 140 -11.17 -8.35 0.41
CA ILE A 140 -10.91 -6.92 0.19
C ILE A 140 -11.74 -6.06 1.15
N PHE A 141 -12.99 -6.42 1.43
CA PHE A 141 -13.82 -5.72 2.41
C PHE A 141 -13.19 -5.75 3.81
N PHE A 142 -12.72 -6.90 4.29
CA PHE A 142 -12.02 -6.99 5.58
C PHE A 142 -10.68 -6.25 5.58
N CYS A 143 -9.96 -6.24 4.46
CA CYS A 143 -8.77 -5.41 4.29
C CYS A 143 -9.10 -3.91 4.46
N GLY A 144 -10.18 -3.45 3.84
CA GLY A 144 -10.69 -2.09 4.00
C GLY A 144 -11.05 -1.76 5.46
N MET A 145 -11.71 -2.66 6.19
CA MET A 145 -11.99 -2.48 7.62
C MET A 145 -10.71 -2.33 8.45
N SER A 146 -9.70 -3.17 8.20
CA SER A 146 -8.41 -3.09 8.89
C SER A 146 -7.69 -1.78 8.60
N SER A 147 -7.71 -1.34 7.34
CA SER A 147 -7.14 -0.05 6.91
C SER A 147 -7.83 1.14 7.59
N MET A 148 -9.16 1.10 7.70
CA MET A 148 -9.94 2.12 8.41
C MET A 148 -9.58 2.17 9.89
N THR A 149 -9.42 1.02 10.54
CA THR A 149 -9.02 0.94 11.95
C THR A 149 -7.64 1.57 12.16
N SER A 150 -6.64 1.16 11.38
CA SER A 150 -5.28 1.69 11.45
C SER A 150 -5.24 3.21 11.21
N ASN A 151 -5.91 3.68 10.14
CA ASN A 151 -5.92 5.09 9.75
C ASN A 151 -6.62 5.98 10.79
N SER A 152 -7.75 5.53 11.34
CA SER A 152 -8.47 6.29 12.38
C SER A 152 -7.68 6.37 13.69
N ARG A 153 -6.91 5.33 14.06
CA ARG A 153 -6.01 5.33 15.21
C ARG A 153 -4.83 6.28 15.00
N MET A 154 -4.23 6.27 13.82
CA MET A 154 -3.18 7.21 13.45
C MET A 154 -3.69 8.65 13.50
N ALA A 155 -4.87 8.94 12.93
CA ALA A 155 -5.49 10.26 12.97
C ALA A 155 -5.82 10.71 14.42
N TYR A 156 -6.25 9.77 15.25
CA TYR A 156 -6.47 10.02 16.67
C TYR A 156 -5.18 10.42 17.39
N ALA A 157 -4.13 9.62 17.27
CA ALA A 157 -2.83 9.90 17.89
C ALA A 157 -2.27 11.25 17.42
N PHE A 158 -2.32 11.51 16.12
CA PHE A 158 -1.83 12.75 15.53
C PHE A 158 -2.64 13.97 15.98
N SER A 159 -3.95 13.82 16.17
CA SER A 159 -4.80 14.89 16.70
C SER A 159 -4.60 15.09 18.21
N ARG A 160 -4.39 14.02 18.98
CA ARG A 160 -4.06 14.10 20.42
C ARG A 160 -2.79 14.90 20.65
N ASP A 161 -1.78 14.69 19.80
CA ASP A 161 -0.52 15.43 19.85
C ASP A 161 -0.64 16.87 19.34
N GLY A 162 -1.83 17.29 18.93
CA GLY A 162 -2.10 18.64 18.45
C GLY A 162 -1.58 18.92 17.04
N ALA A 163 -1.16 17.91 16.28
CA ALA A 163 -0.57 18.07 14.95
C ALA A 163 -1.59 18.33 13.83
N MET A 164 -2.90 18.16 14.11
CA MET A 164 -3.97 18.40 13.14
C MET A 164 -4.76 19.67 13.43
N PRO A 165 -5.24 20.39 12.40
CA PRO A 165 -6.25 21.44 12.61
C PRO A 165 -7.49 20.85 13.28
N PHE A 166 -8.12 21.63 14.17
CA PHE A 166 -9.31 21.18 14.93
C PHE A 166 -9.08 19.91 15.75
N SER A 167 -7.90 19.74 16.35
CA SER A 167 -7.50 18.57 17.15
C SER A 167 -8.57 18.15 18.16
N ALA A 168 -9.19 19.09 18.88
CA ALA A 168 -10.23 18.82 19.86
C ALA A 168 -11.47 18.09 19.30
N PHE A 169 -11.70 18.20 18.00
CA PHE A 169 -12.80 17.49 17.32
C PHE A 169 -12.41 16.06 16.95
N TRP A 170 -11.18 15.87 16.45
CA TRP A 170 -10.74 14.58 15.90
C TRP A 170 -10.34 13.56 16.98
N HIS A 171 -9.76 14.00 18.11
CA HIS A 171 -9.37 13.09 19.19
C HIS A 171 -10.50 12.74 20.15
N LYS A 172 -11.74 13.20 19.89
CA LYS A 172 -12.88 12.85 20.71
C LYS A 172 -13.26 11.38 20.50
N VAL A 173 -13.26 10.60 21.58
CA VAL A 173 -13.63 9.18 21.57
C VAL A 173 -15.03 8.98 22.17
N ASN A 174 -15.67 7.88 21.79
CA ASN A 174 -16.93 7.44 22.39
C ASN A 174 -16.69 6.63 23.68
N LYS A 175 -17.75 6.09 24.28
CA LYS A 175 -17.67 5.25 25.49
C LYS A 175 -16.87 3.95 25.31
N GLN A 176 -16.60 3.55 24.08
CA GLN A 176 -15.85 2.34 23.69
C GLN A 176 -14.42 2.69 23.22
N GLU A 177 -13.96 3.92 23.52
CA GLU A 177 -12.62 4.42 23.13
C GLU A 177 -12.37 4.46 21.62
N VAL A 178 -13.44 4.52 20.80
CA VAL A 178 -13.34 4.61 19.35
C VAL A 178 -13.43 6.08 18.92
N PRO A 179 -12.49 6.59 18.09
CA PRO A 179 -12.50 7.96 17.56
C PRO A 179 -13.47 8.09 16.39
N ILE A 180 -14.76 8.13 16.66
CA ILE A 180 -15.85 8.10 15.67
C ILE A 180 -15.69 9.19 14.60
N ASN A 181 -15.29 10.40 15.00
CA ASN A 181 -15.13 11.50 14.04
C ASN A 181 -14.00 11.23 13.04
N ALA A 182 -12.88 10.66 13.50
CA ALA A 182 -11.78 10.27 12.64
C ALA A 182 -12.16 9.11 11.68
N VAL A 183 -12.98 8.15 12.17
CA VAL A 183 -13.50 7.05 11.34
C VAL A 183 -14.38 7.60 10.23
N TRP A 184 -15.36 8.46 10.55
CA TRP A 184 -16.25 9.04 9.53
C TRP A 184 -15.52 9.94 8.53
N ALA A 185 -14.54 10.74 8.99
CA ALA A 185 -13.71 11.53 8.08
C ALA A 185 -12.92 10.65 7.13
N SER A 186 -12.29 9.60 7.63
CA SER A 186 -11.54 8.64 6.80
C SER A 186 -12.44 7.94 5.79
N ALA A 187 -13.65 7.52 6.22
CA ALA A 187 -14.65 6.90 5.34
C ALA A 187 -15.11 7.86 4.23
N LEU A 188 -15.41 9.10 4.59
CA LEU A 188 -15.84 10.11 3.62
C LEU A 188 -14.76 10.43 2.59
N ILE A 189 -13.51 10.61 3.04
CA ILE A 189 -12.38 10.86 2.13
C ILE A 189 -12.19 9.65 1.20
N ALA A 190 -12.18 8.43 1.74
CA ALA A 190 -12.04 7.22 0.95
C ALA A 190 -13.18 7.07 -0.09
N PHE A 191 -14.42 7.37 0.31
CA PHE A 191 -15.58 7.37 -0.59
C PHE A 191 -15.42 8.39 -1.71
N CYS A 192 -15.08 9.64 -1.39
CA CYS A 192 -14.84 10.67 -2.41
C CYS A 192 -13.72 10.29 -3.39
N MET A 193 -12.65 9.68 -2.89
CA MET A 193 -11.58 9.16 -3.73
C MET A 193 -12.06 8.00 -4.61
N ALA A 194 -12.85 7.08 -4.07
CA ALA A 194 -13.41 5.96 -4.84
C ALA A 194 -14.34 6.42 -5.96
N LEU A 195 -15.10 7.49 -5.78
CA LEU A 195 -15.98 8.05 -6.82
C LEU A 195 -15.23 8.43 -8.10
N THR A 196 -13.98 8.86 -8.00
CA THR A 196 -13.18 9.22 -9.18
C THR A 196 -12.88 8.02 -10.08
N SER A 197 -12.84 6.80 -9.50
CA SER A 197 -12.62 5.56 -10.26
C SER A 197 -13.78 5.21 -11.20
N LEU A 198 -14.99 5.71 -10.92
CA LEU A 198 -16.15 5.51 -11.79
C LEU A 198 -16.03 6.26 -13.12
N GLY A 199 -15.24 7.33 -13.15
CA GLY A 199 -15.04 8.15 -14.35
C GLY A 199 -13.77 7.83 -15.15
N SER A 200 -12.76 7.21 -14.52
CA SER A 200 -11.46 6.99 -15.16
C SER A 200 -10.62 5.94 -14.44
N ILE A 201 -10.21 4.91 -15.19
CA ILE A 201 -9.23 3.91 -14.72
C ILE A 201 -7.87 4.58 -14.42
N VAL A 202 -7.49 5.59 -15.20
CA VAL A 202 -6.26 6.36 -15.01
C VAL A 202 -6.26 7.10 -13.67
N ALA A 203 -7.41 7.63 -13.25
CA ALA A 203 -7.56 8.26 -11.94
C ALA A 203 -7.33 7.25 -10.80
N PHE A 204 -7.84 6.04 -10.92
CA PHE A 204 -7.59 4.97 -9.95
C PHE A 204 -6.10 4.58 -9.89
N GLN A 205 -5.45 4.41 -11.05
CA GLN A 205 -4.00 4.13 -11.11
C GLN A 205 -3.16 5.26 -10.51
N ALA A 206 -3.52 6.51 -10.76
CA ALA A 206 -2.87 7.66 -10.15
C ALA A 206 -3.00 7.64 -8.62
N MET A 207 -4.17 7.30 -8.07
CA MET A 207 -4.38 7.21 -6.63
C MET A 207 -3.54 6.10 -5.98
N THR A 208 -3.44 4.92 -6.61
CA THR A 208 -2.57 3.84 -6.11
C THR A 208 -1.10 4.25 -6.11
N SER A 209 -0.66 4.97 -7.14
CA SER A 209 0.70 5.51 -7.22
C SER A 209 0.98 6.57 -6.15
N ILE A 210 0.04 7.51 -5.95
CA ILE A 210 0.12 8.54 -4.91
C ILE A 210 0.22 7.91 -3.53
N ALA A 211 -0.66 6.92 -3.24
CA ALA A 211 -0.67 6.21 -1.98
C ALA A 211 0.67 5.48 -1.74
N THR A 212 1.18 4.79 -2.77
CA THR A 212 2.44 4.06 -2.70
C THR A 212 3.61 5.01 -2.41
N ILE A 213 3.78 6.04 -3.21
CA ILE A 213 4.89 7.00 -3.04
C ILE A 213 4.79 7.72 -1.71
N GLY A 214 3.60 8.21 -1.34
CA GLY A 214 3.38 8.94 -0.10
C GLY A 214 3.72 8.12 1.15
N LEU A 215 3.24 6.87 1.21
CA LEU A 215 3.54 5.98 2.33
C LEU A 215 5.02 5.58 2.38
N TYR A 216 5.64 5.25 1.23
CA TYR A 216 7.07 4.94 1.22
C TYR A 216 7.94 6.12 1.64
N ILE A 217 7.61 7.35 1.26
CA ILE A 217 8.28 8.55 1.75
C ILE A 217 8.13 8.66 3.28
N ALA A 218 6.91 8.46 3.79
CA ALA A 218 6.65 8.49 5.23
C ALA A 218 7.46 7.42 5.99
N TYR A 219 7.59 6.21 5.45
CA TYR A 219 8.39 5.14 6.04
C TYR A 219 9.91 5.39 5.94
N ALA A 220 10.36 6.01 4.85
CA ALA A 220 11.77 6.31 4.64
C ALA A 220 12.26 7.48 5.50
N LEU A 221 11.39 8.44 5.82
CA LEU A 221 11.76 9.67 6.51
C LEU A 221 12.42 9.43 7.88
N PRO A 222 11.88 8.60 8.79
CA PRO A 222 12.55 8.28 10.05
C PRO A 222 13.90 7.59 9.84
N SER A 223 13.99 6.69 8.86
CA SER A 223 15.25 6.02 8.51
C SER A 223 16.28 7.01 7.98
N PHE A 224 15.86 7.94 7.12
CA PHE A 224 16.70 9.00 6.59
C PHE A 224 17.25 9.91 7.71
N LEU A 225 16.39 10.36 8.61
CA LEU A 225 16.78 11.19 9.75
C LEU A 225 17.76 10.45 10.67
N ARG A 226 17.53 9.16 10.91
CA ARG A 226 18.43 8.31 11.70
C ARG A 226 19.82 8.18 11.08
N VAL A 227 19.92 7.93 9.77
CA VAL A 227 21.22 7.70 9.13
C VAL A 227 22.00 9.00 8.85
N THR A 228 21.31 10.16 8.87
CA THR A 228 21.90 11.48 8.64
C THR A 228 22.06 12.27 9.94
N LEU A 229 20.99 12.89 10.42
CA LEU A 229 21.00 13.86 11.52
C LEU A 229 21.19 13.20 12.89
N ALA A 230 20.47 12.11 13.16
CA ALA A 230 20.46 11.45 14.46
C ALA A 230 21.51 10.31 14.60
N ARG A 231 22.46 10.19 13.67
CA ARG A 231 23.42 9.07 13.65
C ARG A 231 24.20 8.90 14.95
N LYS A 232 24.55 10.00 15.61
CA LYS A 232 25.35 10.00 16.86
C LYS A 232 24.48 9.99 18.12
N SER A 233 23.27 10.50 18.05
CA SER A 233 22.35 10.64 19.19
C SER A 233 21.34 9.52 19.30
N PHE A 234 21.27 8.61 18.30
CA PHE A 234 20.29 7.53 18.29
C PHE A 234 20.61 6.47 19.35
N VAL A 235 19.67 6.27 20.26
CA VAL A 235 19.72 5.20 21.27
C VAL A 235 18.96 4.01 20.71
N PRO A 236 19.64 2.86 20.45
CA PRO A 236 18.96 1.68 19.89
C PRO A 236 18.02 1.04 20.89
N GLY A 237 16.81 0.70 20.43
CA GLY A 237 15.87 -0.09 21.22
C GLY A 237 16.27 -1.56 21.34
N PRO A 238 15.47 -2.36 22.07
CA PRO A 238 15.77 -3.80 22.32
C PRO A 238 15.75 -4.65 21.04
N PHE A 239 15.07 -4.18 19.99
CA PHE A 239 15.08 -4.80 18.67
C PHE A 239 15.81 -3.89 17.69
N ASN A 240 17.03 -4.22 17.35
CA ASN A 240 17.87 -3.42 16.45
C ASN A 240 18.80 -4.31 15.60
N LEU A 241 19.22 -3.77 14.45
CA LEU A 241 20.14 -4.41 13.50
C LEU A 241 21.61 -4.15 13.83
N GLY A 242 21.92 -3.49 14.96
CA GLY A 242 23.26 -3.14 15.34
C GLY A 242 23.97 -2.34 14.26
N ARG A 243 25.22 -2.74 13.93
CA ARG A 243 26.05 -2.08 12.91
C ARG A 243 25.46 -2.08 11.50
N TYR A 244 24.62 -3.06 11.17
CA TYR A 244 23.98 -3.14 9.85
C TYR A 244 22.82 -2.16 9.68
N GLY A 245 22.29 -1.60 10.76
CA GLY A 245 21.14 -0.69 10.71
C GLY A 245 21.35 0.56 9.86
N VAL A 246 22.59 1.08 9.79
CA VAL A 246 22.93 2.24 8.95
C VAL A 246 22.96 1.85 7.47
N ILE A 247 23.53 0.70 7.12
CA ILE A 247 23.62 0.22 5.74
C ILE A 247 22.22 -0.07 5.20
N VAL A 248 21.42 -0.82 5.95
CA VAL A 248 20.02 -1.13 5.58
C VAL A 248 19.19 0.14 5.48
N GLY A 249 19.39 1.10 6.40
CA GLY A 249 18.71 2.40 6.34
C GLY A 249 19.03 3.18 5.06
N TRP A 250 20.30 3.24 4.62
CA TRP A 250 20.67 3.87 3.35
C TRP A 250 20.10 3.12 2.14
N ILE A 251 20.13 1.79 2.13
CA ILE A 251 19.53 0.99 1.05
C ILE A 251 18.02 1.30 0.95
N SER A 252 17.30 1.34 2.07
CA SER A 252 15.89 1.68 2.09
C SER A 252 15.61 3.08 1.55
N VAL A 253 16.38 4.08 1.97
CA VAL A 253 16.21 5.47 1.52
C VAL A 253 16.46 5.61 0.03
N LEU A 254 17.56 5.02 -0.47
CA LEU A 254 17.90 5.06 -1.90
C LEU A 254 16.86 4.30 -2.74
N TRP A 255 16.36 3.16 -2.25
CA TRP A 255 15.27 2.43 -2.88
C TRP A 255 14.03 3.29 -3.03
N VAL A 256 13.57 3.90 -1.92
CA VAL A 256 12.37 4.76 -1.94
C VAL A 256 12.56 5.96 -2.86
N ALA A 257 13.72 6.61 -2.85
CA ALA A 257 14.00 7.70 -3.78
C ALA A 257 13.90 7.24 -5.25
N THR A 258 14.48 6.08 -5.57
CA THR A 258 14.45 5.51 -6.91
C THR A 258 13.04 5.18 -7.37
N ILE A 259 12.26 4.44 -6.56
CA ILE A 259 10.89 4.06 -6.95
C ILE A 259 9.95 5.26 -7.02
N SER A 260 10.15 6.29 -6.21
CA SER A 260 9.36 7.52 -6.26
C SER A 260 9.52 8.23 -7.62
N VAL A 261 10.72 8.23 -8.18
CA VAL A 261 10.97 8.75 -9.53
C VAL A 261 10.35 7.82 -10.58
N LEU A 262 10.61 6.51 -10.49
CA LEU A 262 10.15 5.53 -11.49
C LEU A 262 8.62 5.47 -11.59
N PHE A 263 7.91 5.50 -10.48
CA PHE A 263 6.44 5.48 -10.46
C PHE A 263 5.80 6.83 -10.82
N SER A 264 6.61 7.87 -10.95
CA SER A 264 6.20 9.17 -11.47
C SER A 264 6.29 9.26 -13.00
N LEU A 265 6.87 8.27 -13.65
CA LEU A 265 7.03 8.23 -15.10
C LEU A 265 5.68 7.96 -15.79
N PRO A 266 5.55 8.32 -17.11
CA PRO A 266 4.33 8.08 -17.87
C PRO A 266 3.97 6.59 -17.94
N VAL A 267 2.68 6.29 -17.87
CA VAL A 267 2.17 4.91 -17.94
C VAL A 267 1.70 4.51 -19.34
N ALA A 268 1.59 5.46 -20.27
CA ALA A 268 1.18 5.23 -21.65
C ALA A 268 1.74 6.29 -22.60
N TYR A 269 1.91 5.95 -23.86
CA TYR A 269 2.31 6.85 -24.96
C TYR A 269 1.34 6.71 -26.13
N PRO A 270 1.05 7.83 -26.88
CA PRO A 270 1.50 9.21 -26.62
C PRO A 270 0.87 9.80 -25.37
N ILE A 271 1.58 10.72 -24.70
CA ILE A 271 1.09 11.37 -23.50
C ILE A 271 -0.02 12.35 -23.88
N THR A 272 -1.18 12.20 -23.25
CA THR A 272 -2.34 13.07 -23.40
C THR A 272 -2.83 13.51 -22.02
N HIS A 273 -3.72 14.51 -21.96
CA HIS A 273 -4.34 14.93 -20.69
C HIS A 273 -5.12 13.79 -19.98
N LYS A 274 -5.55 12.76 -20.74
CA LYS A 274 -6.32 11.65 -20.19
C LYS A 274 -5.45 10.54 -19.60
N ASN A 275 -4.20 10.40 -20.07
CA ASN A 275 -3.27 9.33 -19.63
C ASN A 275 -2.01 9.86 -18.96
N LEU A 276 -1.94 11.17 -18.69
CA LEU A 276 -0.85 11.77 -17.94
C LEU A 276 -0.81 11.20 -16.53
N ASN A 277 0.38 10.80 -16.07
CA ASN A 277 0.58 10.40 -14.68
C ASN A 277 0.61 11.65 -13.78
N TYR A 278 -0.50 11.96 -13.13
CA TYR A 278 -0.63 13.10 -12.22
C TYR A 278 0.02 12.89 -10.85
N THR A 279 0.62 11.74 -10.61
CA THR A 279 1.27 11.41 -9.33
C THR A 279 2.29 12.45 -8.87
N PRO A 280 3.23 12.94 -9.72
CA PRO A 280 4.19 13.97 -9.30
C PRO A 280 3.54 15.28 -8.87
N VAL A 281 2.45 15.66 -9.55
CA VAL A 281 1.70 16.89 -9.23
C VAL A 281 1.03 16.75 -7.87
N ALA A 282 0.40 15.62 -7.60
CA ALA A 282 -0.31 15.38 -6.35
C ALA A 282 0.67 15.25 -5.16
N VAL A 283 1.74 14.48 -5.32
CA VAL A 283 2.78 14.32 -4.28
C VAL A 283 3.50 15.64 -4.04
N GLY A 284 3.89 16.36 -5.10
CA GLY A 284 4.49 17.68 -4.99
C GLY A 284 3.58 18.70 -4.34
N GLY A 285 2.30 18.72 -4.72
CA GLY A 285 1.29 19.58 -4.10
C GLY A 285 1.12 19.29 -2.60
N LEU A 286 1.05 18.02 -2.22
CA LEU A 286 1.00 17.62 -0.81
C LEU A 286 2.23 18.07 -0.04
N LEU A 287 3.43 17.87 -0.59
CA LEU A 287 4.68 18.33 0.05
C LEU A 287 4.70 19.85 0.23
N VAL A 288 4.28 20.61 -0.78
CA VAL A 288 4.15 22.07 -0.68
C VAL A 288 3.17 22.47 0.43
N LEU A 289 2.01 21.82 0.53
CA LEU A 289 1.04 22.07 1.60
C LEU A 289 1.61 21.77 2.99
N VAL A 290 2.30 20.64 3.14
CA VAL A 290 2.92 20.25 4.42
C VAL A 290 4.02 21.23 4.82
N VAL A 291 4.91 21.58 3.91
CA VAL A 291 6.00 22.54 4.18
C VAL A 291 5.43 23.93 4.48
N SER A 292 4.43 24.38 3.72
CA SER A 292 3.77 25.66 3.96
C SER A 292 3.09 25.70 5.32
N SER A 293 2.34 24.65 5.66
CA SER A 293 1.69 24.51 6.98
C SER A 293 2.71 24.57 8.12
N TRP A 294 3.86 23.92 7.95
CA TRP A 294 4.96 23.99 8.92
C TRP A 294 5.52 25.41 9.06
N ILE A 295 5.86 26.06 7.95
CA ILE A 295 6.46 27.40 7.95
C ILE A 295 5.53 28.45 8.55
N PHE A 296 4.25 28.43 8.15
CA PHE A 296 3.28 29.47 8.52
C PHE A 296 2.60 29.25 9.86
N GLY A 297 2.61 28.07 10.42
CA GLY A 297 1.87 27.81 11.65
C GLY A 297 2.44 26.72 12.55
N ALA A 298 2.54 25.50 12.07
CA ALA A 298 2.77 24.32 12.89
C ALA A 298 4.04 24.39 13.74
N ARG A 299 5.11 24.97 13.24
CA ARG A 299 6.40 25.16 13.99
C ARG A 299 6.26 25.96 15.28
N HIS A 300 5.21 26.78 15.41
CA HIS A 300 5.03 27.66 16.58
C HIS A 300 4.25 26.98 17.71
N TRP A 301 3.42 26.00 17.40
CA TRP A 301 2.56 25.36 18.37
C TRP A 301 2.81 23.85 18.54
N PHE A 302 3.33 23.16 17.52
CA PHE A 302 3.62 21.74 17.60
C PHE A 302 4.94 21.48 18.31
N LYS A 303 4.88 20.82 19.47
CA LYS A 303 6.03 20.52 20.33
C LYS A 303 6.54 19.08 20.21
N GLY A 304 6.01 18.31 19.27
CA GLY A 304 6.30 16.89 19.11
C GLY A 304 5.28 15.99 19.81
N PRO A 305 5.46 14.66 19.73
CA PRO A 305 4.57 13.70 20.36
C PRO A 305 4.47 13.88 21.87
N ILE A 306 3.27 13.77 22.42
CA ILE A 306 3.06 13.77 23.86
C ILE A 306 3.50 12.42 24.41
N THR A 307 4.52 12.41 25.25
CA THR A 307 5.01 11.22 25.93
C THR A 307 4.39 11.13 27.32
N ASN A 308 3.61 10.09 27.58
CA ASN A 308 3.05 9.79 28.91
C ASN A 308 4.07 9.04 29.78
N ILE A 309 5.34 9.42 29.69
CA ILE A 309 6.37 8.90 30.61
C ILE A 309 6.23 9.70 31.90
N ASP A 310 5.56 9.13 32.89
CA ASP A 310 5.53 9.65 34.24
C ASP A 310 6.98 9.79 34.75
N HIS A 311 7.46 11.01 34.87
CA HIS A 311 8.70 11.33 35.59
C HIS A 311 8.53 11.20 37.13
N SER A 312 7.65 10.34 37.59
CA SER A 312 7.32 10.17 39.01
C SER A 312 8.26 9.21 39.77
N SER A 313 9.42 8.84 39.20
CA SER A 313 10.35 7.93 39.89
C SER A 313 11.80 8.39 40.02
N SER A 314 12.06 9.72 39.97
CA SER A 314 13.41 10.25 40.24
C SER A 314 13.46 11.23 41.40
N GLY A 315 12.68 11.01 42.45
CA GLY A 315 12.72 11.81 43.66
C GLY A 315 12.37 10.95 44.86
N ASP A 316 13.26 10.04 45.25
CA ASP A 316 13.48 9.55 46.62
C ASP A 316 14.47 8.38 46.59
N ALA A 317 15.74 8.70 46.73
CA ALA A 317 16.79 7.87 47.34
C ALA A 317 17.96 8.73 47.76
#